data_d366416a172fa678d16ef20fd6d4afdd
#
_entry.id   d366416a172fa678d16ef20fd6d4afdd
#
_cell.length_a   1.000
_cell.length_b   1.000
_cell.length_c   1.000
_cell.angle_alpha   90.00
_cell.angle_beta   90.00
_cell.angle_gamma   90.00
#
_symmetry.space_group_name_H-M   'P 1'
#
loop_
_entity.id
_entity.type
_entity.pdbx_description
1 polymer ?
#
loop_
_entity_poly.entity_id
_entity_poly.type
_entity_poly.pdbx_seq_one_letter_code
_entity_poly.pdbx_strand_id
1 'polypeptide(L)'
;MQKRILCYAIACLFSLDVLSQYIYEANQSLIDLTNQSGTTSLNAADDQVSSVFNLGFTFDFYGEAFTQGRIATNGCLHFKTTGAYCSDFTPDPLASQYTYTLLPFWTDLIRDNDSSMLAKSFSDKTVFGWYDMREYNRASDNSFEVILWTNDTFE
;
A
#
# COMPACT_ATOMS: atom_id res chain seq x y z
N MET A 1 -13.32 -13.61 4.07
CA MET A 1 -13.72 -12.46 4.92
C MET A 1 -12.58 -11.47 4.86
N GLN A 2 -12.70 -10.45 4.03
CA GLN A 2 -11.66 -9.44 3.80
C GLN A 2 -11.65 -8.44 4.96
N LYS A 3 -10.48 -8.10 5.45
CA LYS A 3 -10.30 -7.15 6.56
C LYS A 3 -9.53 -5.93 6.05
N ARG A 4 -10.08 -4.73 6.23
CA ARG A 4 -9.35 -3.47 6.04
C ARG A 4 -8.83 -2.96 7.38
N ILE A 5 -7.63 -2.44 7.38
CA ILE A 5 -7.05 -1.69 8.48
C ILE A 5 -7.09 -0.23 8.08
N LEU A 6 -7.86 0.57 8.80
CA LEU A 6 -7.96 2.01 8.58
C LEU A 6 -6.98 2.71 9.50
N CYS A 7 -6.04 3.46 8.93
CA CYS A 7 -5.05 4.23 9.67
C CYS A 7 -5.32 5.72 9.50
N TYR A 8 -5.65 6.45 10.57
CA TYR A 8 -5.74 7.90 10.57
C TYR A 8 -4.54 8.51 11.28
N ALA A 9 -3.83 9.41 10.60
CA ALA A 9 -2.87 10.30 11.23
C ALA A 9 -3.52 11.67 11.41
N ILE A 10 -3.80 12.06 12.67
CA ILE A 10 -4.27 13.41 13.00
C ILE A 10 -3.06 14.23 13.44
N ALA A 11 -2.65 15.21 12.64
CA ALA A 11 -1.65 16.19 13.03
C ALA A 11 -2.33 17.29 13.86
N CYS A 12 -2.17 17.27 15.18
CA CYS A 12 -2.49 18.41 16.04
C CYS A 12 -1.24 19.26 16.25
N LEU A 13 -1.28 20.52 15.79
CA LEU A 13 -0.32 21.55 16.15
C LEU A 13 -0.55 21.93 17.61
N PHE A 14 0.14 21.29 18.53
CA PHE A 14 0.64 21.78 19.82
C PHE A 14 1.41 20.63 20.46
N SER A 15 2.64 20.90 20.88
CA SER A 15 3.57 20.02 21.57
C SER A 15 2.91 19.10 22.59
N LEU A 16 2.64 17.86 22.23
CA LEU A 16 2.41 16.71 23.11
C LEU A 16 2.23 15.47 22.22
N ASP A 17 3.03 14.49 22.45
CA ASP A 17 3.05 13.13 21.89
C ASP A 17 1.95 12.81 20.88
N VAL A 18 2.30 12.87 19.58
CA VAL A 18 1.41 12.39 18.52
C VAL A 18 1.33 10.86 18.66
N LEU A 19 0.36 10.40 19.43
CA LEU A 19 -0.06 9.02 19.38
C LEU A 19 -0.77 8.83 18.04
N SER A 20 -0.09 8.23 17.08
CA SER A 20 -0.76 7.74 15.87
C SER A 20 -1.78 6.70 16.34
N GLN A 21 -3.06 7.03 16.26
CA GLN A 21 -4.12 6.10 16.63
C GLN A 21 -4.50 5.29 15.40
N TYR A 22 -4.19 4.00 15.42
CA TYR A 22 -4.72 3.05 14.45
C TYR A 22 -6.16 2.70 14.83
N ILE A 23 -7.09 3.03 13.96
CA ILE A 23 -8.49 2.61 14.11
C ILE A 23 -8.71 1.40 13.21
N TYR A 24 -9.11 0.29 13.82
CA TYR A 24 -9.51 -0.91 13.08
C TYR A 24 -11.02 -0.88 12.82
N GLU A 25 -11.39 -0.83 11.55
CA GLU A 25 -12.80 -0.98 11.14
C GLU A 25 -12.99 -2.34 10.44
N ALA A 26 -13.81 -3.18 11.03
CA ALA A 26 -14.15 -4.47 10.43
C ALA A 26 -15.17 -4.32 9.30
N ASN A 27 -15.07 -5.20 8.30
CA ASN A 27 -16.03 -5.34 7.20
C ASN A 27 -16.10 -4.18 6.18
N GLN A 28 -15.01 -3.45 5.98
CA GLN A 28 -14.89 -2.53 4.84
C GLN A 28 -14.79 -3.33 3.53
N SER A 29 -15.50 -2.88 2.49
CA SER A 29 -15.41 -3.49 1.17
C SER A 29 -14.24 -2.89 0.41
N LEU A 30 -13.52 -3.69 -0.37
CA LEU A 30 -12.52 -3.19 -1.31
C LEU A 30 -13.18 -2.32 -2.37
N ILE A 31 -12.43 -1.34 -2.90
CA ILE A 31 -12.85 -0.57 -4.08
C ILE A 31 -12.86 -1.46 -5.32
N ASP A 32 -12.03 -2.51 -5.31
CA ASP A 32 -11.88 -3.50 -6.38
C ASP A 32 -11.56 -2.87 -7.74
N LEU A 33 -10.29 -2.67 -7.99
CA LEU A 33 -9.80 -2.09 -9.24
C LEU A 33 -9.81 -3.07 -10.43
N THR A 34 -10.06 -4.37 -10.22
CA THR A 34 -9.90 -5.40 -11.27
C THR A 34 -10.82 -5.18 -12.46
N ASN A 35 -11.98 -4.57 -12.24
CA ASN A 35 -12.99 -4.31 -13.26
C ASN A 35 -13.19 -2.82 -13.56
N GLN A 36 -12.28 -1.93 -13.11
CA GLN A 36 -12.44 -0.50 -13.33
C GLN A 36 -11.62 0.00 -14.51
N SER A 37 -12.25 0.81 -15.37
CA SER A 37 -11.55 1.50 -16.45
C SER A 37 -10.53 2.50 -15.92
N GLY A 38 -9.42 2.70 -16.65
CA GLY A 38 -8.35 3.64 -16.27
C GLY A 38 -7.46 3.13 -15.12
N THR A 39 -7.55 1.87 -14.77
CA THR A 39 -6.64 1.20 -13.85
C THR A 39 -5.29 0.92 -14.54
N THR A 40 -4.20 1.10 -13.82
CA THR A 40 -2.85 0.80 -14.27
C THR A 40 -2.36 -0.50 -13.63
N SER A 41 -1.85 -1.42 -14.45
CA SER A 41 -1.17 -2.62 -13.95
C SER A 41 0.21 -2.24 -13.42
N LEU A 42 0.47 -2.64 -12.19
CA LEU A 42 1.74 -2.51 -11.49
C LEU A 42 2.37 -3.89 -11.20
N ASN A 43 2.01 -4.88 -12.00
CA ASN A 43 2.52 -6.24 -11.83
C ASN A 43 4.04 -6.28 -11.84
N ALA A 44 4.61 -6.89 -10.83
CA ALA A 44 6.04 -7.14 -10.70
C ALA A 44 6.29 -8.66 -10.63
N ALA A 45 7.53 -9.07 -10.84
CA ALA A 45 7.93 -10.45 -10.58
C ALA A 45 7.99 -10.70 -9.07
N ASP A 46 8.16 -11.96 -8.71
CA ASP A 46 8.35 -12.38 -7.32
C ASP A 46 9.51 -11.62 -6.66
N ASP A 47 9.34 -11.22 -5.41
CA ASP A 47 10.30 -10.42 -4.64
C ASP A 47 10.72 -9.10 -5.31
N GLN A 48 9.83 -8.50 -6.10
CA GLN A 48 10.13 -7.28 -6.86
C GLN A 48 9.22 -6.12 -6.52
N VAL A 49 9.68 -4.94 -6.89
CA VAL A 49 8.93 -3.68 -6.78
C VAL A 49 8.45 -3.25 -8.15
N SER A 50 7.23 -2.75 -8.23
CA SER A 50 6.61 -2.28 -9.47
C SER A 50 7.32 -1.06 -10.07
N SER A 51 6.90 -0.69 -11.28
CA SER A 51 7.14 0.65 -11.81
C SER A 51 6.51 1.72 -10.91
N VAL A 52 7.02 2.95 -11.04
CA VAL A 52 6.49 4.12 -10.32
C VAL A 52 5.10 4.49 -10.87
N PHE A 53 4.18 4.83 -9.97
CA PHE A 53 2.85 5.33 -10.27
C PHE A 53 2.69 6.76 -9.74
N ASN A 54 2.08 7.65 -10.54
CA ASN A 54 1.79 9.02 -10.15
C ASN A 54 0.48 9.08 -9.33
N LEU A 55 0.53 9.67 -8.15
CA LEU A 55 -0.62 9.77 -7.25
C LEU A 55 -1.71 10.72 -7.81
N GLY A 56 -1.34 11.66 -8.69
CA GLY A 56 -2.26 12.69 -9.16
C GLY A 56 -2.40 13.90 -8.23
N PHE A 57 -1.84 13.83 -7.04
CA PHE A 57 -1.79 14.90 -6.04
C PHE A 57 -0.51 14.78 -5.21
N THR A 58 -0.27 15.77 -4.36
CA THR A 58 0.80 15.70 -3.35
C THR A 58 0.24 15.10 -2.08
N PHE A 59 0.91 14.10 -1.55
CA PHE A 59 0.60 13.42 -0.31
C PHE A 59 1.70 13.70 0.72
N ASP A 60 1.35 14.28 1.86
CA ASP A 60 2.28 14.45 2.98
C ASP A 60 2.31 13.18 3.83
N PHE A 61 3.49 12.60 3.95
CA PHE A 61 3.71 11.44 4.80
C PHE A 61 4.75 11.76 5.86
N TYR A 62 4.29 12.06 7.07
CA TYR A 62 5.12 12.45 8.21
C TYR A 62 6.04 13.65 7.92
N GLY A 63 5.52 14.69 7.27
CA GLY A 63 6.21 15.93 6.99
C GLY A 63 7.07 15.92 5.72
N GLU A 64 7.01 14.85 4.94
CA GLU A 64 7.65 14.74 3.63
C GLU A 64 6.60 14.60 2.54
N ALA A 65 6.73 15.38 1.47
CA ALA A 65 5.76 15.48 0.38
C ALA A 65 6.10 14.51 -0.77
N PHE A 66 5.14 13.70 -1.19
CA PHE A 66 5.28 12.73 -2.26
C PHE A 66 4.20 12.91 -3.32
N THR A 67 4.58 12.73 -4.59
CA THR A 67 3.65 12.74 -5.73
C THR A 67 3.59 11.41 -6.45
N GLN A 68 4.37 10.44 -6.00
CA GLN A 68 4.54 9.15 -6.63
C GLN A 68 4.65 8.05 -5.57
N GLY A 69 4.27 6.83 -5.98
CA GLY A 69 4.43 5.62 -5.17
C GLY A 69 4.69 4.41 -6.05
N ARG A 70 5.08 3.32 -5.44
CA ARG A 70 5.24 2.01 -6.08
C ARG A 70 4.98 0.92 -5.06
N ILE A 71 4.56 -0.23 -5.53
CA ILE A 71 4.17 -1.35 -4.66
C ILE A 71 5.08 -2.56 -4.90
N ALA A 72 5.34 -3.29 -3.83
CA ALA A 72 6.11 -4.53 -3.89
C ALA A 72 5.19 -5.74 -3.87
N THR A 73 5.63 -6.84 -4.48
CA THR A 73 4.90 -8.12 -4.48
C THR A 73 4.58 -8.54 -3.05
N ASN A 74 5.51 -8.37 -2.11
CA ASN A 74 5.37 -8.73 -0.70
C ASN A 74 4.54 -7.74 0.15
N GLY A 75 3.64 -6.98 -0.48
CA GLY A 75 2.59 -6.24 0.21
C GLY A 75 3.02 -4.92 0.85
N CYS A 76 3.93 -4.18 0.22
CA CYS A 76 4.41 -2.88 0.69
C CYS A 76 4.12 -1.77 -0.32
N LEU A 77 3.79 -0.58 0.16
CA LEU A 77 3.75 0.65 -0.65
C LEU A 77 4.90 1.56 -0.25
N HIS A 78 5.73 1.94 -1.22
CA HIS A 78 6.85 2.85 -1.06
C HIS A 78 6.57 4.20 -1.71
N PHE A 79 6.89 5.28 -1.00
CA PHE A 79 6.87 6.63 -1.57
C PHE A 79 8.19 7.00 -2.26
N LYS A 80 9.31 6.31 -1.96
CA LYS A 80 10.57 6.49 -2.69
C LYS A 80 10.54 5.80 -4.04
N THR A 81 11.06 6.48 -5.06
CA THR A 81 11.07 6.01 -6.46
C THR A 81 12.30 5.20 -6.82
N THR A 82 13.28 5.08 -5.92
CA THR A 82 14.54 4.35 -6.10
C THR A 82 14.75 3.33 -4.99
N GLY A 83 15.59 2.33 -5.25
CA GLY A 83 15.87 1.22 -4.33
C GLY A 83 14.89 0.05 -4.51
N ALA A 84 15.25 -1.14 -4.09
CA ALA A 84 14.40 -2.31 -4.00
C ALA A 84 14.06 -2.53 -2.52
N TYR A 85 12.82 -2.23 -2.16
CA TYR A 85 12.35 -2.35 -0.79
C TYR A 85 11.24 -3.40 -0.72
N CYS A 86 11.15 -4.11 0.41
CA CYS A 86 10.25 -5.24 0.60
C CYS A 86 10.41 -6.35 -0.47
N SER A 87 11.59 -6.46 -1.06
CA SER A 87 11.99 -7.69 -1.75
C SER A 87 12.30 -8.80 -0.75
N ASP A 88 12.53 -8.44 0.51
CA ASP A 88 12.68 -9.38 1.60
C ASP A 88 11.30 -9.75 2.15
N PHE A 89 11.06 -11.04 2.27
CA PHE A 89 9.82 -11.62 2.81
C PHE A 89 9.83 -11.77 4.34
N THR A 90 10.96 -11.52 4.99
CA THR A 90 11.05 -11.58 6.45
C THR A 90 10.78 -10.20 7.05
N PRO A 91 9.63 -9.99 7.69
CA PRO A 91 9.32 -8.71 8.30
C PRO A 91 10.37 -8.29 9.34
N ASP A 92 11.05 -7.18 9.08
CA ASP A 92 11.94 -6.52 10.02
C ASP A 92 11.50 -5.04 10.18
N PRO A 93 10.59 -4.76 11.12
CA PRO A 93 10.01 -3.43 11.28
C PRO A 93 11.02 -2.37 11.76
N LEU A 94 12.20 -2.77 12.19
CA LEU A 94 13.25 -1.86 12.66
C LEU A 94 14.26 -1.50 11.57
N ALA A 95 14.18 -2.10 10.39
CA ALA A 95 15.11 -1.83 9.31
C ALA A 95 14.92 -0.41 8.76
N SER A 96 15.95 0.42 8.86
CA SER A 96 15.96 1.82 8.38
C SER A 96 15.70 1.97 6.87
N GLN A 97 15.83 0.88 6.12
CA GLN A 97 15.55 0.84 4.68
C GLN A 97 14.06 1.03 4.34
N TYR A 98 13.15 0.80 5.29
CA TYR A 98 11.70 0.95 5.10
C TYR A 98 11.18 2.34 5.46
N THR A 99 12.03 3.35 5.46
CA THR A 99 11.64 4.76 5.62
C THR A 99 10.68 5.15 4.49
N TYR A 100 9.60 5.84 4.83
CA TYR A 100 8.53 6.26 3.91
C TYR A 100 7.84 5.10 3.19
N THR A 101 7.49 4.08 3.98
CA THR A 101 6.85 2.85 3.50
C THR A 101 5.63 2.53 4.35
N LEU A 102 4.53 2.16 3.70
CA LEU A 102 3.39 1.50 4.32
C LEU A 102 3.51 -0.01 4.15
N LEU A 103 3.24 -0.75 5.21
CA LEU A 103 3.38 -2.20 5.28
C LEU A 103 2.02 -2.85 5.64
N PRO A 104 1.00 -2.74 4.77
CA PRO A 104 -0.37 -3.18 5.09
C PRO A 104 -0.48 -4.68 5.31
N PHE A 105 0.28 -5.46 4.56
CA PHE A 105 0.29 -6.92 4.67
C PHE A 105 1.65 -7.48 4.20
N TRP A 106 2.69 -7.18 4.96
CA TRP A 106 4.04 -7.62 4.62
C TRP A 106 4.26 -9.09 4.96
N THR A 107 4.30 -9.94 3.94
CA THR A 107 4.63 -11.36 4.00
C THR A 107 5.16 -11.81 2.64
N ASP A 108 5.65 -13.03 2.56
CA ASP A 108 6.11 -13.65 1.31
C ASP A 108 4.91 -13.95 0.39
N LEU A 109 4.56 -12.95 -0.44
CA LEU A 109 3.47 -13.03 -1.40
C LEU A 109 4.00 -13.28 -2.80
N ILE A 110 3.43 -14.24 -3.47
CA ILE A 110 3.68 -14.53 -4.88
C ILE A 110 2.49 -14.16 -5.75
N ARG A 111 2.79 -13.71 -6.94
CA ARG A 111 1.80 -13.45 -7.98
C ARG A 111 1.72 -14.66 -8.91
N ASP A 112 0.54 -15.21 -9.10
CA ASP A 112 0.22 -16.24 -10.09
C ASP A 112 -0.61 -15.67 -11.26
N ASN A 113 -1.22 -16.54 -12.05
CA ASN A 113 -1.96 -16.13 -13.25
C ASN A 113 -3.23 -15.32 -12.94
N ASP A 114 -3.85 -15.56 -11.79
CA ASP A 114 -5.10 -14.92 -11.38
C ASP A 114 -4.84 -13.67 -10.53
N SER A 115 -3.62 -13.51 -10.02
CA SER A 115 -3.21 -12.40 -9.17
C SER A 115 -2.96 -11.11 -9.95
N SER A 116 -3.27 -9.98 -9.36
CA SER A 116 -2.93 -8.67 -9.94
C SER A 116 -2.52 -7.63 -8.89
N MET A 117 -1.61 -6.76 -9.32
CA MET A 117 -1.19 -5.56 -8.59
C MET A 117 -1.60 -4.36 -9.41
N LEU A 118 -2.48 -3.52 -8.88
CA LEU A 118 -3.15 -2.47 -9.63
C LEU A 118 -3.07 -1.13 -8.90
N ALA A 119 -3.12 -0.03 -9.65
CA ALA A 119 -3.31 1.30 -9.07
C ALA A 119 -4.23 2.17 -9.92
N LYS A 120 -4.92 3.09 -9.25
CA LYS A 120 -5.77 4.08 -9.89
C LYS A 120 -5.86 5.35 -9.07
N SER A 121 -5.66 6.50 -9.74
CA SER A 121 -5.95 7.82 -9.16
C SER A 121 -7.38 8.22 -9.50
N PHE A 122 -8.06 8.76 -8.49
CA PHE A 122 -9.36 9.42 -8.55
C PHE A 122 -9.19 10.90 -8.26
N SER A 123 -10.26 11.67 -8.27
CA SER A 123 -10.21 13.10 -7.97
C SER A 123 -9.86 13.42 -6.52
N ASP A 124 -10.13 12.52 -5.59
CA ASP A 124 -10.02 12.70 -4.14
C ASP A 124 -9.07 11.73 -3.46
N LYS A 125 -8.58 10.71 -4.19
CA LYS A 125 -7.74 9.65 -3.64
C LYS A 125 -6.94 8.90 -4.69
N THR A 126 -5.96 8.13 -4.25
CA THR A 126 -5.30 7.09 -5.05
C THR A 126 -5.39 5.76 -4.32
N VAL A 127 -5.71 4.71 -5.06
CA VAL A 127 -5.83 3.34 -4.56
C VAL A 127 -4.71 2.50 -5.15
N PHE A 128 -4.03 1.76 -4.29
CA PHE A 128 -3.12 0.68 -4.65
C PHE A 128 -3.72 -0.63 -4.14
N GLY A 129 -3.83 -1.61 -5.00
CA GLY A 129 -4.46 -2.89 -4.67
C GLY A 129 -3.59 -4.07 -5.05
N TRP A 130 -3.64 -5.08 -4.20
CA TRP A 130 -3.16 -6.44 -4.43
C TRP A 130 -4.38 -7.35 -4.39
N TYR A 131 -4.59 -8.11 -5.46
CA TYR A 131 -5.77 -8.95 -5.63
C TYR A 131 -5.35 -10.39 -5.89
N ASP A 132 -5.97 -11.29 -5.16
CA ASP A 132 -5.79 -12.74 -5.25
C ASP A 132 -4.33 -13.19 -5.10
N MET A 133 -3.56 -12.45 -4.29
CA MET A 133 -2.16 -12.75 -4.00
C MET A 133 -2.06 -13.97 -3.09
N ARG A 134 -1.22 -14.90 -3.46
CA ARG A 134 -0.99 -16.12 -2.69
C ARG A 134 0.23 -15.97 -1.77
N GLU A 135 0.14 -16.42 -0.53
CA GLU A 135 1.33 -16.61 0.29
C GLU A 135 2.16 -17.78 -0.23
N TYR A 136 3.49 -17.63 -0.22
CA TYR A 136 4.40 -18.68 -0.64
C TYR A 136 4.17 -19.96 0.17
N ASN A 137 4.12 -21.09 -0.52
CA ASN A 137 3.85 -22.44 0.07
C ASN A 137 2.52 -22.54 0.83
N ARG A 138 1.54 -21.67 0.61
CA ARG A 138 0.21 -21.76 1.19
C ARG A 138 -0.87 -21.70 0.12
N ALA A 139 -2.01 -22.34 0.39
CA ALA A 139 -3.22 -22.17 -0.38
C ALA A 139 -4.02 -21.01 0.24
N SER A 140 -3.71 -19.80 -0.14
CA SER A 140 -4.37 -18.58 0.35
C SER A 140 -4.59 -17.62 -0.81
N ASP A 141 -5.71 -16.93 -0.81
CA ASP A 141 -6.02 -15.85 -1.73
C ASP A 141 -6.20 -14.59 -0.88
N ASN A 142 -5.25 -13.66 -0.99
CA ASN A 142 -5.26 -12.43 -0.21
C ASN A 142 -5.52 -11.25 -1.14
N SER A 143 -6.56 -10.49 -0.83
CA SER A 143 -6.83 -9.22 -1.51
C SER A 143 -6.91 -8.11 -0.48
N PHE A 144 -6.15 -7.04 -0.72
CA PHE A 144 -6.09 -5.87 0.16
C PHE A 144 -5.72 -4.62 -0.65
N GLU A 145 -5.98 -3.46 -0.08
CA GLU A 145 -5.74 -2.17 -0.70
C GLU A 145 -5.10 -1.20 0.28
N VAL A 146 -4.37 -0.23 -0.27
CA VAL A 146 -4.01 1.02 0.41
C VAL A 146 -4.69 2.17 -0.33
N ILE A 147 -5.41 2.99 0.39
CA ILE A 147 -6.06 4.19 -0.13
C ILE A 147 -5.35 5.40 0.45
N LEU A 148 -4.81 6.25 -0.41
CA LEU A 148 -4.23 7.54 -0.05
C LEU A 148 -5.23 8.62 -0.40
N TRP A 149 -5.62 9.46 0.56
CA TRP A 149 -6.57 10.55 0.36
C TRP A 149 -5.85 11.89 0.15
N THR A 150 -6.46 12.81 -0.58
CA THR A 150 -5.92 14.16 -0.83
C THR A 150 -5.81 15.05 0.42
N ASN A 151 -6.34 14.59 1.55
CA ASN A 151 -6.23 15.24 2.87
C ASN A 151 -5.12 14.63 3.74
N ASP A 152 -4.18 13.91 3.12
CA ASP A 152 -3.02 13.28 3.78
C ASP A 152 -3.38 12.17 4.79
N THR A 153 -4.57 11.58 4.68
CA THR A 153 -4.93 10.37 5.40
C THR A 153 -4.78 9.14 4.52
N PHE A 154 -4.65 7.96 5.13
CA PHE A 154 -4.58 6.69 4.41
C PHE A 154 -5.36 5.58 5.14
N GLU A 155 -5.81 4.62 4.36
CA GLU A 155 -6.54 3.42 4.82
C GLU A 155 -5.85 2.15 4.31
#